data_47150372902237e246e26067b29d4abf
#
_entry.id   47150372902237e246e26067b29d4abf
#
_cell.length_a   1.000
_cell.length_b   1.000
_cell.length_c   1.000
_cell.angle_alpha   90.00
_cell.angle_beta   90.00
_cell.angle_gamma   90.00
#
_symmetry.space_group_name_H-M   'P 1'
#
loop_
_entity.id
_entity.type
_entity.pdbx_description
1 polymer ?
#
loop_
_entity_poly.entity_id
_entity_poly.type
_entity_poly.pdbx_seq_one_letter_code
_entity_poly.pdbx_strand_id
1 'polypeptide(L)'
;PGNATRVLDAQGRTQPPGVRGELVGRSATMMPGSFRNEEADAAFYWRDADGVLFHRTGDIGMFDEDGFLVLLDRRKDLIISGGFNIYASDLEEKLLAHPDVADAAVIAIPSEKWGETPLGLVVPKPGRTLDAEELLSWVNAQLGRTQRISSIELRDELPRSNVGKVLKQELRKPYWEGHR
;
A
#
# COMPACT_ATOMS: atom_id res chain seq x y z
N PRO A 1 -25.19 -12.73 -11.20
CA PRO A 1 -25.70 -11.45 -11.65
C PRO A 1 -25.77 -10.49 -10.45
N GLY A 2 -25.10 -9.33 -10.55
CA GLY A 2 -25.15 -8.29 -9.51
C GLY A 2 -23.83 -7.97 -8.81
N ASN A 3 -22.79 -8.77 -8.92
CA ASN A 3 -21.46 -8.44 -8.42
C ASN A 3 -20.72 -7.65 -9.52
N ALA A 4 -20.09 -6.55 -9.13
CA ALA A 4 -19.26 -5.73 -10.02
C ALA A 4 -18.09 -5.14 -9.24
N THR A 5 -16.95 -5.02 -9.91
CA THR A 5 -15.75 -4.35 -9.40
C THR A 5 -15.34 -3.27 -10.39
N ARG A 6 -14.84 -2.14 -9.87
CA ARG A 6 -14.24 -1.05 -10.66
C ARG A 6 -12.90 -0.69 -10.02
N VAL A 7 -12.02 -0.13 -10.85
CA VAL A 7 -10.75 0.47 -10.42
C VAL A 7 -10.90 1.98 -10.60
N LEU A 8 -10.57 2.78 -9.60
CA LEU A 8 -10.74 4.23 -9.60
C LEU A 8 -9.40 4.95 -9.44
N ASP A 9 -9.23 6.08 -10.13
CA ASP A 9 -8.16 7.02 -9.83
C ASP A 9 -8.45 7.86 -8.57
N ALA A 10 -7.52 8.76 -8.22
CA ALA A 10 -7.66 9.65 -7.07
C ALA A 10 -8.84 10.64 -7.19
N GLN A 11 -9.34 10.88 -8.42
CA GLN A 11 -10.50 11.73 -8.71
C GLN A 11 -11.81 10.93 -8.77
N GLY A 12 -11.78 9.62 -8.51
CA GLY A 12 -12.95 8.76 -8.55
C GLY A 12 -13.40 8.37 -9.96
N ARG A 13 -12.56 8.50 -10.98
CA ARG A 13 -12.85 8.09 -12.36
C ARG A 13 -12.42 6.65 -12.59
N THR A 14 -13.25 5.89 -13.28
CA THR A 14 -12.97 4.49 -13.63
C THR A 14 -11.74 4.39 -14.54
N GLN A 15 -10.86 3.44 -14.23
CA GLN A 15 -9.63 3.17 -14.98
C GLN A 15 -9.76 1.96 -15.90
N PRO A 16 -9.08 1.95 -17.05
CA PRO A 16 -9.00 0.80 -17.94
C PRO A 16 -8.11 -0.32 -17.37
N PRO A 17 -8.16 -1.54 -17.94
CA PRO A 17 -7.21 -2.61 -17.63
C PRO A 17 -5.75 -2.16 -17.73
N GLY A 18 -4.87 -2.72 -16.89
CA GLY A 18 -3.45 -2.37 -16.79
C GLY A 18 -3.16 -1.11 -15.96
N VAL A 19 -4.19 -0.34 -15.56
CA VAL A 19 -4.01 0.87 -14.75
C VAL A 19 -4.39 0.60 -13.29
N ARG A 20 -3.46 0.92 -12.39
CA ARG A 20 -3.64 0.76 -10.95
C ARG A 20 -4.56 1.83 -10.37
N GLY A 21 -5.38 1.45 -9.38
CA GLY A 21 -6.25 2.39 -8.68
C GLY A 21 -6.94 1.75 -7.48
N GLU A 22 -7.77 2.53 -6.79
CA GLU A 22 -8.58 2.05 -5.67
C GLU A 22 -9.69 1.13 -6.18
N LEU A 23 -9.83 -0.01 -5.52
CA LEU A 23 -10.89 -0.97 -5.84
C LEU A 23 -12.19 -0.58 -5.16
N VAL A 24 -13.27 -0.56 -5.93
CA VAL A 24 -14.62 -0.46 -5.41
C VAL A 24 -15.43 -1.67 -5.86
N GLY A 25 -16.22 -2.20 -4.94
CA GLY A 25 -17.00 -3.40 -5.17
C GLY A 25 -18.49 -3.20 -4.93
N ARG A 26 -19.31 -3.99 -5.63
CA ARG A 26 -20.75 -4.09 -5.42
C ARG A 26 -21.15 -5.55 -5.37
N SER A 27 -22.07 -5.88 -4.45
CA SER A 27 -22.72 -7.18 -4.41
C SER A 27 -24.15 -7.06 -3.92
N ALA A 28 -24.95 -8.11 -4.10
CA ALA A 28 -26.31 -8.17 -3.58
C ALA A 28 -26.35 -8.21 -2.02
N THR A 29 -25.23 -8.59 -1.39
CA THR A 29 -25.07 -8.69 0.07
C THR A 29 -24.32 -7.49 0.66
N MET A 30 -24.13 -6.43 -0.13
CA MET A 30 -23.47 -5.21 0.34
C MET A 30 -24.27 -4.57 1.46
N MET A 31 -23.58 -4.18 2.54
CA MET A 31 -24.17 -3.46 3.67
C MET A 31 -24.82 -2.15 3.17
N PRO A 32 -26.05 -1.83 3.55
CA PRO A 32 -26.73 -0.63 3.06
C PRO A 32 -26.25 0.67 3.70
N GLY A 33 -25.47 0.61 4.78
CA GLY A 33 -24.95 1.77 5.51
C GLY A 33 -24.51 1.40 6.93
N SER A 34 -23.82 2.33 7.57
CA SER A 34 -23.39 2.24 8.96
C SER A 34 -24.49 2.77 9.90
N PHE A 35 -24.71 2.11 11.02
CA PHE A 35 -25.74 2.54 11.95
C PHE A 35 -25.41 3.94 12.52
N ARG A 36 -26.25 4.94 12.20
CA ARG A 36 -26.14 6.34 12.66
C ARG A 36 -24.76 6.97 12.44
N ASN A 37 -24.09 6.68 11.29
CA ASN A 37 -22.78 7.24 10.96
C ASN A 37 -22.70 7.61 9.48
N GLU A 38 -23.36 8.72 9.11
CA GLU A 38 -23.42 9.22 7.73
C GLU A 38 -22.05 9.67 7.21
N GLU A 39 -21.18 10.17 8.09
CA GLU A 39 -19.81 10.58 7.70
C GLU A 39 -18.96 9.38 7.28
N ALA A 40 -19.04 8.26 8.02
CA ALA A 40 -18.39 7.02 7.63
C ALA A 40 -18.93 6.49 6.31
N ASP A 41 -20.24 6.59 6.08
CA ASP A 41 -20.87 6.16 4.84
C ASP A 41 -20.41 7.02 3.65
N ALA A 42 -20.27 8.33 3.80
CA ALA A 42 -19.77 9.21 2.77
C ALA A 42 -18.35 8.85 2.32
N ALA A 43 -17.49 8.42 3.25
CA ALA A 43 -16.14 7.96 2.97
C ALA A 43 -16.09 6.54 2.39
N PHE A 44 -17.07 5.70 2.75
CA PHE A 44 -17.10 4.27 2.42
C PHE A 44 -17.72 3.97 1.05
N TYR A 45 -18.62 4.83 0.56
CA TYR A 45 -19.32 4.60 -0.70
C TYR A 45 -18.85 5.49 -1.83
N TRP A 46 -18.97 4.97 -3.04
CA TRP A 46 -18.78 5.67 -4.30
C TRP A 46 -19.97 5.37 -5.24
N ARG A 47 -20.37 6.37 -6.04
CA ARG A 47 -21.42 6.19 -7.05
C ARG A 47 -20.83 6.39 -8.44
N ASP A 48 -21.23 5.52 -9.37
CA ASP A 48 -20.92 5.70 -10.78
C ASP A 48 -21.81 6.76 -11.44
N ALA A 49 -21.60 6.99 -12.74
CA ALA A 49 -22.34 7.97 -13.53
C ALA A 49 -23.86 7.66 -13.61
N ASP A 50 -24.23 6.40 -13.47
CA ASP A 50 -25.62 5.93 -13.47
C ASP A 50 -26.24 5.97 -12.05
N GLY A 51 -25.51 6.48 -11.06
CA GLY A 51 -25.93 6.56 -9.66
C GLY A 51 -25.85 5.23 -8.91
N VAL A 52 -25.24 4.19 -9.50
CA VAL A 52 -25.10 2.87 -8.88
C VAL A 52 -24.08 2.92 -7.76
N LEU A 53 -24.46 2.39 -6.60
CA LEU A 53 -23.67 2.41 -5.38
C LEU A 53 -22.65 1.26 -5.35
N PHE A 54 -21.40 1.60 -5.03
CA PHE A 54 -20.29 0.70 -4.75
C PHE A 54 -19.70 1.03 -3.39
N HIS A 55 -19.11 0.06 -2.70
CA HIS A 55 -18.29 0.30 -1.50
C HIS A 55 -16.80 0.38 -1.86
N ARG A 56 -16.07 1.25 -1.17
CA ARG A 56 -14.62 1.34 -1.25
C ARG A 56 -14.01 0.23 -0.42
N THR A 57 -13.17 -0.61 -1.03
CA THR A 57 -12.55 -1.76 -0.32
C THR A 57 -11.37 -1.32 0.55
N GLY A 58 -10.78 -0.17 0.22
CA GLY A 58 -9.50 0.28 0.78
C GLY A 58 -8.31 -0.50 0.25
N ASP A 59 -8.50 -1.32 -0.77
CA ASP A 59 -7.44 -2.03 -1.49
C ASP A 59 -7.11 -1.30 -2.79
N ILE A 60 -5.86 -1.41 -3.22
CA ILE A 60 -5.37 -0.97 -4.52
C ILE A 60 -5.20 -2.19 -5.41
N GLY A 61 -5.61 -2.09 -6.65
CA GLY A 61 -5.47 -3.17 -7.62
C GLY A 61 -5.64 -2.69 -9.06
N MET A 62 -5.65 -3.63 -9.97
CA MET A 62 -5.92 -3.40 -11.39
C MET A 62 -6.54 -4.65 -12.00
N PHE A 63 -7.19 -4.51 -13.14
CA PHE A 63 -7.46 -5.66 -14.00
C PHE A 63 -6.26 -5.85 -14.95
N ASP A 64 -5.82 -7.10 -15.10
CA ASP A 64 -4.82 -7.44 -16.10
C ASP A 64 -5.43 -7.51 -17.52
N GLU A 65 -4.60 -7.85 -18.52
CA GLU A 65 -5.02 -7.93 -19.93
C GLU A 65 -6.05 -9.05 -20.17
N ASP A 66 -6.03 -10.09 -19.33
CA ASP A 66 -6.96 -11.23 -19.38
C ASP A 66 -8.25 -10.96 -18.57
N GLY A 67 -8.34 -9.82 -17.90
CA GLY A 67 -9.50 -9.40 -17.10
C GLY A 67 -9.52 -9.97 -15.67
N PHE A 68 -8.41 -10.56 -15.18
CA PHE A 68 -8.30 -10.96 -13.80
C PHE A 68 -7.97 -9.78 -12.90
N LEU A 69 -8.55 -9.77 -11.70
CA LEU A 69 -8.28 -8.77 -10.70
C LEU A 69 -6.98 -9.09 -9.95
N VAL A 70 -6.00 -8.21 -10.07
CA VAL A 70 -4.72 -8.27 -9.35
C VAL A 70 -4.77 -7.32 -8.17
N LEU A 71 -4.68 -7.85 -6.94
CA LEU A 71 -4.54 -7.04 -5.73
C LEU A 71 -3.08 -6.67 -5.54
N LEU A 72 -2.80 -5.40 -5.29
CA LEU A 72 -1.45 -4.85 -5.23
C LEU A 72 -1.07 -4.38 -3.83
N ASP A 73 -1.91 -3.54 -3.20
CA ASP A 73 -1.58 -2.92 -1.92
C ASP A 73 -2.85 -2.49 -1.17
N ARG A 74 -2.68 -1.93 0.03
CA ARG A 74 -3.71 -1.22 0.78
C ARG A 74 -3.60 0.28 0.54
N ARG A 75 -4.73 0.97 0.33
CA ARG A 75 -4.76 2.44 0.18
C ARG A 75 -4.07 3.17 1.34
N LYS A 76 -4.24 2.68 2.58
CA LYS A 76 -3.60 3.24 3.78
C LYS A 76 -2.09 3.01 3.86
N ASP A 77 -1.56 2.10 3.06
CA ASP A 77 -0.13 1.76 3.00
C ASP A 77 0.57 2.40 1.78
N LEU A 78 -0.21 3.09 0.92
CA LEU A 78 0.30 3.91 -0.17
C LEU A 78 1.12 5.07 0.40
N ILE A 79 2.30 5.27 -0.13
CA ILE A 79 3.23 6.34 0.27
C ILE A 79 3.12 7.48 -0.75
N ILE A 80 2.81 8.69 -0.28
CA ILE A 80 2.67 9.87 -1.17
C ILE A 80 3.91 10.74 -1.02
N SER A 81 4.90 10.50 -1.85
CA SER A 81 6.19 11.20 -1.82
C SER A 81 6.31 12.19 -2.95
N GLY A 82 6.37 13.49 -2.64
CA GLY A 82 6.49 14.55 -3.64
C GLY A 82 5.37 14.56 -4.69
N GLY A 83 4.16 14.12 -4.31
CA GLY A 83 3.01 14.00 -5.21
C GLY A 83 2.96 12.71 -6.03
N PHE A 84 3.94 11.80 -5.88
CA PHE A 84 3.93 10.49 -6.53
C PHE A 84 3.39 9.42 -5.60
N ASN A 85 2.57 8.54 -6.15
CA ASN A 85 2.09 7.35 -5.46
C ASN A 85 3.16 6.26 -5.53
N ILE A 86 3.69 5.87 -4.37
CA ILE A 86 4.65 4.77 -4.22
C ILE A 86 3.94 3.61 -3.52
N TYR A 87 3.93 2.46 -4.17
CA TYR A 87 3.34 1.24 -3.62
C TYR A 87 4.37 0.52 -2.77
N ALA A 88 4.08 0.36 -1.49
CA ALA A 88 4.99 -0.29 -0.55
C ALA A 88 5.31 -1.73 -0.97
N SER A 89 4.34 -2.45 -1.52
CA SER A 89 4.49 -3.81 -2.04
C SER A 89 5.55 -3.93 -3.14
N ASP A 90 5.64 -2.96 -4.05
CA ASP A 90 6.65 -2.97 -5.13
C ASP A 90 8.07 -2.87 -4.53
N LEU A 91 8.23 -2.07 -3.47
CA LEU A 91 9.52 -1.90 -2.80
C LEU A 91 9.88 -3.12 -1.93
N GLU A 92 8.88 -3.69 -1.26
CA GLU A 92 9.03 -4.92 -0.46
C GLU A 92 9.46 -6.09 -1.33
N GLU A 93 8.86 -6.26 -2.52
CA GLU A 93 9.26 -7.28 -3.49
C GLU A 93 10.75 -7.16 -3.86
N LYS A 94 11.23 -5.94 -4.09
CA LYS A 94 12.64 -5.71 -4.42
C LYS A 94 13.56 -6.01 -3.25
N LEU A 95 13.19 -5.62 -2.02
CA LEU A 95 13.97 -5.96 -0.83
C LEU A 95 14.03 -7.47 -0.59
N LEU A 96 12.89 -8.17 -0.72
CA LEU A 96 12.80 -9.62 -0.56
C LEU A 96 13.55 -10.41 -1.64
N ALA A 97 13.84 -9.81 -2.78
CA ALA A 97 14.66 -10.41 -3.83
C ALA A 97 16.15 -10.50 -3.44
N HIS A 98 16.60 -9.76 -2.39
CA HIS A 98 17.98 -9.85 -1.93
C HIS A 98 18.23 -11.20 -1.22
N PRO A 99 19.33 -11.92 -1.54
CA PRO A 99 19.57 -13.28 -1.07
C PRO A 99 19.65 -13.42 0.46
N ASP A 100 20.05 -12.37 1.18
CA ASP A 100 20.24 -12.37 2.63
C ASP A 100 19.09 -11.74 3.42
N VAL A 101 18.01 -11.28 2.75
CA VAL A 101 16.79 -10.76 3.37
C VAL A 101 15.83 -11.90 3.66
N ALA A 102 15.37 -12.01 4.90
CA ALA A 102 14.35 -12.98 5.32
C ALA A 102 12.95 -12.39 5.27
N ASP A 103 12.80 -11.13 5.68
CA ASP A 103 11.51 -10.42 5.73
C ASP A 103 11.73 -8.93 5.52
N ALA A 104 10.72 -8.25 4.96
CA ALA A 104 10.79 -6.82 4.72
C ALA A 104 9.40 -6.18 4.79
N ALA A 105 9.35 -4.96 5.31
CA ALA A 105 8.20 -4.10 5.23
C ALA A 105 8.63 -2.69 4.85
N VAL A 106 7.85 -2.02 4.01
CA VAL A 106 8.07 -0.61 3.68
C VAL A 106 6.91 0.22 4.22
N ILE A 107 7.26 1.30 4.90
CA ILE A 107 6.31 2.23 5.51
C ILE A 107 6.59 3.66 5.09
N ALA A 108 5.54 4.50 5.13
CA ALA A 108 5.68 5.94 5.00
C ALA A 108 6.20 6.54 6.31
N ILE A 109 7.23 7.36 6.23
CA ILE A 109 7.67 8.21 7.33
C ILE A 109 7.60 9.69 6.90
N PRO A 110 7.48 10.64 7.85
CA PRO A 110 7.47 12.07 7.54
C PRO A 110 8.75 12.53 6.83
N SER A 111 8.59 13.45 5.89
CA SER A 111 9.69 14.11 5.18
C SER A 111 9.36 15.58 4.98
N GLU A 112 10.21 16.48 5.48
CA GLU A 112 10.05 17.94 5.28
C GLU A 112 10.03 18.32 3.80
N LYS A 113 10.80 17.60 2.97
CA LYS A 113 10.95 17.87 1.54
C LYS A 113 9.83 17.30 0.70
N TRP A 114 9.35 16.09 1.05
CA TRP A 114 8.49 15.30 0.17
C TRP A 114 7.09 15.03 0.76
N GLY A 115 6.81 15.53 1.99
CA GLY A 115 5.65 15.15 2.78
C GLY A 115 5.84 13.79 3.43
N GLU A 116 5.94 12.76 2.62
CA GLU A 116 6.27 11.40 3.03
C GLU A 116 7.46 10.85 2.24
N THR A 117 8.13 9.85 2.82
CA THR A 117 9.19 9.10 2.14
C THR A 117 9.18 7.63 2.57
N PRO A 118 9.59 6.68 1.69
CA PRO A 118 9.64 5.27 2.05
C PRO A 118 10.81 4.96 3.01
N LEU A 119 10.51 4.24 4.10
CA LEU A 119 11.49 3.59 4.97
C LEU A 119 11.37 2.08 4.82
N GLY A 120 12.48 1.40 4.54
CA GLY A 120 12.58 -0.05 4.53
C GLY A 120 12.93 -0.59 5.93
N LEU A 121 12.09 -1.49 6.46
CA LEU A 121 12.35 -2.25 7.68
C LEU A 121 12.67 -3.69 7.28
N VAL A 122 13.87 -4.16 7.56
CA VAL A 122 14.39 -5.41 7.00
C VAL A 122 14.90 -6.35 8.08
N VAL A 123 14.51 -7.61 7.96
CA VAL A 123 15.00 -8.70 8.81
C VAL A 123 16.01 -9.53 8.02
N PRO A 124 17.26 -9.62 8.46
CA PRO A 124 18.26 -10.49 7.84
C PRO A 124 17.92 -11.97 8.01
N LYS A 125 18.38 -12.81 7.08
CA LYS A 125 18.30 -14.27 7.27
C LYS A 125 19.16 -14.71 8.46
N PRO A 126 18.80 -15.78 9.17
CA PRO A 126 19.58 -16.31 10.28
C PRO A 126 21.05 -16.57 9.88
N GLY A 127 21.98 -16.04 10.69
CA GLY A 127 23.42 -16.17 10.45
C GLY A 127 23.99 -15.32 9.33
N ARG A 128 23.17 -14.39 8.76
CA ARG A 128 23.63 -13.40 7.78
C ARG A 128 23.77 -12.03 8.42
N THR A 129 24.77 -11.30 7.99
CA THR A 129 24.96 -9.89 8.33
C THR A 129 24.66 -9.06 7.11
N LEU A 130 23.78 -8.06 7.27
CA LEU A 130 23.46 -7.07 6.23
C LEU A 130 24.00 -5.72 6.66
N ASP A 131 24.56 -4.99 5.71
CA ASP A 131 24.81 -3.57 5.87
C ASP A 131 23.63 -2.79 5.27
N ALA A 132 23.06 -1.88 6.06
CA ALA A 132 21.88 -1.13 5.66
C ALA A 132 22.14 -0.17 4.48
N GLU A 133 23.34 0.43 4.41
CA GLU A 133 23.72 1.35 3.33
C GLU A 133 24.00 0.61 2.02
N GLU A 134 24.68 -0.54 2.12
CA GLU A 134 24.92 -1.41 0.96
C GLU A 134 23.58 -1.94 0.40
N LEU A 135 22.68 -2.41 1.27
CA LEU A 135 21.36 -2.87 0.87
C LEU A 135 20.51 -1.74 0.26
N LEU A 136 20.54 -0.53 0.85
CA LEU A 136 19.87 0.65 0.32
C LEU A 136 20.37 0.99 -1.08
N SER A 137 21.69 0.97 -1.29
CA SER A 137 22.29 1.22 -2.58
C SER A 137 21.89 0.17 -3.61
N TRP A 138 21.92 -1.11 -3.20
CA TRP A 138 21.55 -2.24 -4.06
C TRP A 138 20.08 -2.20 -4.50
N VAL A 139 19.15 -1.95 -3.58
CA VAL A 139 17.72 -1.89 -3.93
C VAL A 139 17.41 -0.65 -4.77
N ASN A 140 17.97 0.51 -4.42
CA ASN A 140 17.72 1.76 -5.15
C ASN A 140 18.30 1.78 -6.56
N ALA A 141 19.29 0.94 -6.88
CA ALA A 141 19.80 0.74 -8.22
C ALA A 141 18.75 0.07 -9.15
N GLN A 142 17.78 -0.63 -8.59
CA GLN A 142 16.70 -1.35 -9.30
C GLN A 142 15.40 -0.55 -9.38
N LEU A 143 15.32 0.59 -8.68
CA LEU A 143 14.12 1.41 -8.56
C LEU A 143 14.21 2.67 -9.43
N GLY A 144 13.05 3.12 -9.90
CA GLY A 144 12.91 4.41 -10.57
C GLY A 144 13.22 5.57 -9.61
N ARG A 145 13.60 6.72 -10.16
CA ARG A 145 14.01 7.91 -9.37
C ARG A 145 12.96 8.37 -8.35
N THR A 146 11.68 8.19 -8.69
CA THR A 146 10.54 8.59 -7.85
C THR A 146 10.11 7.55 -6.83
N GLN A 147 10.68 6.33 -6.88
CA GLN A 147 10.32 5.19 -6.04
C GLN A 147 11.42 4.80 -5.05
N ARG A 148 12.42 5.64 -4.88
CA ARG A 148 13.57 5.31 -4.04
C ARG A 148 13.20 5.23 -2.55
N ILE A 149 13.73 4.21 -1.90
CA ILE A 149 13.73 4.08 -0.44
C ILE A 149 14.71 5.11 0.12
N SER A 150 14.32 5.85 1.15
CA SER A 150 15.15 6.90 1.75
C SER A 150 16.18 6.35 2.72
N SER A 151 15.82 5.31 3.47
CA SER A 151 16.69 4.65 4.45
C SER A 151 16.22 3.22 4.72
N ILE A 152 17.11 2.40 5.27
CA ILE A 152 16.82 1.05 5.74
C ILE A 152 17.17 0.97 7.21
N GLU A 153 16.28 0.33 7.98
CA GLU A 153 16.56 -0.07 9.36
C GLU A 153 16.49 -1.60 9.47
N LEU A 154 17.51 -2.18 10.06
CA LEU A 154 17.54 -3.61 10.36
C LEU A 154 16.75 -3.89 11.63
N ARG A 155 15.99 -4.97 11.61
CA ARG A 155 15.14 -5.45 12.69
C ARG A 155 15.39 -6.92 12.95
N ASP A 156 15.17 -7.37 14.18
CA ASP A 156 15.21 -8.79 14.52
C ASP A 156 13.94 -9.49 14.04
N GLU A 157 12.79 -8.80 14.10
CA GLU A 157 11.50 -9.29 13.66
C GLU A 157 10.56 -8.14 13.24
N LEU A 158 9.50 -8.46 12.50
CA LEU A 158 8.40 -7.54 12.18
C LEU A 158 7.14 -7.97 12.95
N PRO A 159 6.40 -7.02 13.58
CA PRO A 159 5.17 -7.33 14.30
C PRO A 159 4.11 -7.87 13.34
N ARG A 160 3.46 -8.97 13.73
CA ARG A 160 2.46 -9.65 12.91
C ARG A 160 1.16 -9.86 13.68
N SER A 161 0.06 -9.80 12.94
CA SER A 161 -1.25 -10.20 13.45
C SER A 161 -1.33 -11.73 13.65
N ASN A 162 -2.36 -12.20 14.36
CA ASN A 162 -2.61 -13.62 14.56
C ASN A 162 -2.76 -14.43 13.26
N VAL A 163 -3.04 -13.76 12.14
CA VAL A 163 -3.13 -14.36 10.80
C VAL A 163 -1.86 -14.16 9.96
N GLY A 164 -0.75 -13.75 10.59
CA GLY A 164 0.57 -13.63 9.97
C GLY A 164 0.82 -12.34 9.15
N LYS A 165 -0.11 -11.39 9.11
CA LYS A 165 0.07 -10.12 8.38
C LYS A 165 0.94 -9.15 9.18
N VAL A 166 1.92 -8.50 8.52
CA VAL A 166 2.71 -7.43 9.12
C VAL A 166 1.82 -6.26 9.53
N LEU A 167 2.00 -5.80 10.77
CA LEU A 167 1.23 -4.70 11.36
C LEU A 167 1.91 -3.34 11.05
N LYS A 168 1.85 -2.91 9.78
CA LYS A 168 2.48 -1.66 9.31
C LYS A 168 2.06 -0.43 10.10
N GLN A 169 0.85 -0.42 10.65
CA GLN A 169 0.37 0.68 11.49
C GLN A 169 1.18 0.80 12.79
N GLU A 170 1.56 -0.31 13.41
CA GLU A 170 2.42 -0.32 14.60
C GLU A 170 3.83 0.14 14.25
N LEU A 171 4.37 -0.33 13.11
CA LEU A 171 5.68 0.07 12.61
C LEU A 171 5.78 1.57 12.33
N ARG A 172 4.70 2.18 11.83
CA ARG A 172 4.65 3.64 11.53
C ARG A 172 4.58 4.52 12.76
N LYS A 173 3.87 4.06 13.79
CA LYS A 173 3.51 4.89 14.95
C LYS A 173 4.67 5.69 15.54
N PRO A 174 5.87 5.12 15.81
CA PRO A 174 6.99 5.86 16.39
C PRO A 174 7.47 7.04 15.54
N TYR A 175 7.36 6.95 14.21
CA TYR A 175 7.84 7.99 13.29
C TYR A 175 6.85 9.14 13.11
N TRP A 176 5.58 8.91 13.42
CA TRP A 176 4.50 9.90 13.29
C TRP A 176 4.13 10.58 14.62
N GLU A 177 4.72 10.16 15.73
CA GLU A 177 4.55 10.82 17.03
C GLU A 177 5.18 12.23 16.98
N GLY A 178 4.33 13.27 17.09
CA GLY A 178 4.74 14.69 16.99
C GLY A 178 4.58 15.34 15.60
N HIS A 179 4.21 14.56 14.59
CA HIS A 179 3.95 15.04 13.23
C HIS A 179 2.43 15.01 12.93
N ARG A 180 1.65 15.93 13.53
CA ARG A 180 0.24 16.17 13.22
C ARG A 180 0.02 17.54 12.64
#